data_95cc72cf4bdbe31ebce1f2615957d64c
#
_entry.id   95cc72cf4bdbe31ebce1f2615957d64c
#
_cell.length_a   1.000
_cell.length_b   1.000
_cell.length_c   1.000
_cell.angle_alpha   90.00
_cell.angle_beta   90.00
_cell.angle_gamma   90.00
#
_symmetry.space_group_name_H-M   'P 1'
#
loop_
_entity.id
_entity.type
_entity.pdbx_description
1 polymer ?
#
loop_
_entity_poly.entity_id
_entity_poly.type
_entity_poly.pdbx_seq_one_letter_code
_entity_poly.pdbx_strand_id
1 'polypeptide(L)'
;MYDLHTHTLRSDGELLPLELVRRMAVLGYEEVGIADHADCSVRPLVPDNAAEIVASAAHYGIRLYPGVELTHVPPEEIDRLAGRARAEGAVVVVVHGETPVEPVAPGTNRAACASDHVDILAHPGLITREDAREAADRGIALELTSRGGHNRTNGHVARIALETGCRLVVDSDAHAPHDLMTESARELVVRGAGLDARAAREVIDLNIAEWLKSR
;
A
#
# COMPACT_ATOMS: atom_id res chain seq x y z
N MET A 1 -9.26 -12.34 -0.80
CA MET A 1 -8.10 -11.56 -1.33
C MET A 1 -8.09 -10.15 -0.75
N TYR A 2 -6.93 -9.52 -0.68
CA TYR A 2 -6.76 -8.12 -0.26
C TYR A 2 -6.00 -7.31 -1.31
N ASP A 3 -6.16 -5.97 -1.27
CA ASP A 3 -5.33 -4.97 -1.93
C ASP A 3 -5.45 -3.67 -1.13
N LEU A 4 -4.36 -3.15 -0.62
CA LEU A 4 -4.37 -2.01 0.31
C LEU A 4 -3.91 -0.70 -0.33
N HIS A 5 -3.54 -0.75 -1.61
CA HIS A 5 -2.99 0.37 -2.34
C HIS A 5 -3.71 0.55 -3.68
N THR A 6 -4.77 1.35 -3.65
CA THR A 6 -5.59 1.68 -4.83
C THR A 6 -5.98 3.14 -4.82
N HIS A 7 -6.20 3.71 -6.00
CA HIS A 7 -6.49 5.12 -6.24
C HIS A 7 -7.85 5.33 -6.87
N THR A 8 -8.44 6.49 -6.61
CA THR A 8 -9.77 6.88 -7.11
C THR A 8 -9.71 8.25 -7.80
N LEU A 9 -10.85 8.71 -8.31
CA LEU A 9 -11.01 10.07 -8.84
C LEU A 9 -10.70 11.18 -7.82
N ARG A 10 -10.44 10.84 -6.56
CA ARG A 10 -10.03 11.81 -5.55
C ARG A 10 -8.56 12.25 -5.75
N SER A 11 -7.72 11.41 -6.33
CA SER A 11 -6.38 11.76 -6.78
C SER A 11 -6.30 11.66 -8.31
N ASP A 12 -5.73 10.63 -8.83
CA ASP A 12 -5.45 10.43 -10.24
C ASP A 12 -5.95 9.07 -10.79
N GLY A 13 -6.73 8.34 -9.99
CA GLY A 13 -7.43 7.15 -10.44
C GLY A 13 -8.64 7.48 -11.34
N GLU A 14 -9.09 6.51 -12.13
CA GLU A 14 -10.19 6.67 -13.08
C GLU A 14 -11.58 6.31 -12.51
N LEU A 15 -11.63 5.66 -11.33
CA LEU A 15 -12.86 5.10 -10.78
C LEU A 15 -13.39 5.89 -9.59
N LEU A 16 -14.71 6.00 -9.49
CA LEU A 16 -15.34 6.40 -8.22
C LEU A 16 -15.06 5.33 -7.14
N PRO A 17 -14.97 5.70 -5.85
CA PRO A 17 -14.67 4.76 -4.77
C PRO A 17 -15.56 3.50 -4.77
N LEU A 18 -16.88 3.63 -4.92
CA LEU A 18 -17.77 2.48 -4.93
C LEU A 18 -17.76 1.70 -6.25
N GLU A 19 -17.37 2.32 -7.36
CA GLU A 19 -17.14 1.59 -8.60
C GLU A 19 -15.90 0.71 -8.48
N LEU A 20 -14.81 1.23 -7.92
CA LEU A 20 -13.60 0.47 -7.60
C LEU A 20 -13.94 -0.73 -6.71
N VAL A 21 -14.59 -0.49 -5.56
CA VAL A 21 -15.04 -1.53 -4.62
C VAL A 21 -15.89 -2.59 -5.32
N ARG A 22 -16.85 -2.19 -6.15
CA ARG A 22 -17.73 -3.13 -6.86
C ARG A 22 -16.97 -4.00 -7.85
N ARG A 23 -16.01 -3.43 -8.57
CA ARG A 23 -15.14 -4.19 -9.49
C ARG A 23 -14.26 -5.19 -8.75
N MET A 24 -13.66 -4.78 -7.64
CA MET A 24 -12.84 -5.65 -6.80
C MET A 24 -13.66 -6.80 -6.19
N ALA A 25 -14.89 -6.53 -5.73
CA ALA A 25 -15.79 -7.57 -5.25
C ALA A 25 -16.09 -8.63 -6.33
N VAL A 26 -16.24 -8.24 -7.61
CA VAL A 26 -16.41 -9.19 -8.73
C VAL A 26 -15.17 -10.07 -8.94
N LEU A 27 -13.98 -9.54 -8.67
CA LEU A 27 -12.72 -10.27 -8.74
C LEU A 27 -12.46 -11.16 -7.52
N GLY A 28 -13.33 -11.12 -6.49
CA GLY A 28 -13.21 -11.94 -5.28
C GLY A 28 -12.37 -11.32 -4.16
N TYR A 29 -12.15 -10.02 -4.19
CA TYR A 29 -11.55 -9.31 -3.07
C TYR A 29 -12.52 -9.24 -1.88
N GLU A 30 -11.97 -9.26 -0.68
CA GLU A 30 -12.69 -9.15 0.59
C GLU A 30 -12.20 -7.96 1.42
N GLU A 31 -10.97 -7.53 1.20
CA GLU A 31 -10.33 -6.45 1.92
C GLU A 31 -9.66 -5.48 0.94
N VAL A 32 -10.03 -4.19 1.01
CA VAL A 32 -9.57 -3.16 0.07
C VAL A 32 -9.18 -1.90 0.83
N GLY A 33 -8.02 -1.35 0.52
CA GLY A 33 -7.58 -0.02 0.93
C GLY A 33 -7.74 0.97 -0.21
N ILE A 34 -8.33 2.12 0.06
CA ILE A 34 -8.27 3.28 -0.84
C ILE A 34 -7.25 4.23 -0.25
N ALA A 35 -6.15 4.45 -0.98
CA ALA A 35 -4.99 5.20 -0.54
C ALA A 35 -4.65 6.30 -1.55
N ASP A 36 -5.61 7.19 -1.82
CA ASP A 36 -5.43 8.30 -2.75
C ASP A 36 -4.21 9.16 -2.39
N HIS A 37 -3.51 9.68 -3.39
CA HIS A 37 -2.34 10.54 -3.23
C HIS A 37 -2.64 11.78 -2.40
N ALA A 38 -1.74 12.12 -1.49
CA ALA A 38 -1.82 13.32 -0.69
C ALA A 38 -0.45 13.85 -0.26
N ASP A 39 -0.40 15.16 -0.07
CA ASP A 39 0.68 15.91 0.54
C ASP A 39 0.13 16.97 1.51
N CYS A 40 0.93 17.93 1.92
CA CYS A 40 0.50 18.98 2.85
C CYS A 40 -0.59 19.92 2.27
N SER A 41 -0.80 19.95 0.95
CA SER A 41 -1.80 20.79 0.28
C SER A 41 -3.19 20.17 0.25
N VAL A 42 -3.30 18.84 0.40
CA VAL A 42 -4.58 18.11 0.43
C VAL A 42 -5.25 18.24 1.80
N ARG A 43 -6.51 18.63 1.82
CA ARG A 43 -7.30 18.74 3.06
C ARG A 43 -8.79 18.44 2.82
N PRO A 44 -9.39 17.53 3.60
CA PRO A 44 -8.72 16.59 4.52
C PRO A 44 -7.88 15.54 3.77
N LEU A 45 -6.93 14.89 4.44
CA LEU A 45 -6.15 13.77 3.88
C LEU A 45 -7.07 12.56 3.65
N VAL A 46 -7.93 12.26 4.62
CA VAL A 46 -8.99 11.25 4.50
C VAL A 46 -10.33 11.94 4.22
N PRO A 47 -11.15 11.47 3.29
CA PRO A 47 -12.44 12.10 2.99
C PRO A 47 -13.36 12.16 4.21
N ASP A 48 -14.05 13.29 4.43
CA ASP A 48 -15.03 13.45 5.51
C ASP A 48 -16.17 12.42 5.45
N ASN A 49 -16.49 11.93 4.26
CA ASN A 49 -17.51 10.91 4.02
C ASN A 49 -16.96 9.47 3.98
N ALA A 50 -15.72 9.24 4.43
CA ALA A 50 -15.11 7.90 4.41
C ALA A 50 -15.98 6.84 5.11
N ALA A 51 -16.61 7.19 6.22
CA ALA A 51 -17.49 6.27 6.95
C ALA A 51 -18.71 5.82 6.12
N GLU A 52 -19.27 6.70 5.27
CA GLU A 52 -20.38 6.38 4.37
C GLU A 52 -19.91 5.43 3.26
N ILE A 53 -18.70 5.66 2.73
CA ILE A 53 -18.09 4.78 1.72
C ILE A 53 -17.84 3.39 2.30
N VAL A 54 -17.28 3.30 3.52
CA VAL A 54 -17.08 2.04 4.25
C VAL A 54 -18.40 1.28 4.45
N ALA A 55 -19.44 1.96 4.92
CA ALA A 55 -20.77 1.35 5.12
C ALA A 55 -21.35 0.83 3.79
N SER A 56 -21.17 1.58 2.71
CA SER A 56 -21.63 1.18 1.36
C SER A 56 -20.84 -0.01 0.80
N ALA A 57 -19.52 -0.06 1.02
CA ALA A 57 -18.66 -1.15 0.60
C ALA A 57 -19.05 -2.49 1.25
N ALA A 58 -19.50 -2.46 2.51
CA ALA A 58 -19.95 -3.64 3.23
C ALA A 58 -21.14 -4.35 2.54
N HIS A 59 -22.00 -3.64 1.81
CA HIS A 59 -23.07 -4.24 1.03
C HIS A 59 -22.59 -5.10 -0.15
N TYR A 60 -21.32 -4.92 -0.56
CA TYR A 60 -20.66 -5.75 -1.57
C TYR A 60 -19.79 -6.85 -0.95
N GLY A 61 -19.83 -7.00 0.39
CA GLY A 61 -18.99 -7.97 1.12
C GLY A 61 -17.53 -7.52 1.27
N ILE A 62 -17.22 -6.25 0.99
CA ILE A 62 -15.87 -5.69 1.11
C ILE A 62 -15.68 -5.01 2.47
N ARG A 63 -14.60 -5.39 3.16
CA ARG A 63 -14.05 -4.59 4.26
C ARG A 63 -13.15 -3.52 3.65
N LEU A 64 -13.65 -2.29 3.67
CA LEU A 64 -12.90 -1.15 3.15
C LEU A 64 -12.09 -0.49 4.26
N TYR A 65 -10.83 -0.21 3.98
CA TYR A 65 -9.89 0.53 4.81
C TYR A 65 -9.67 1.93 4.21
N PRO A 66 -10.21 2.99 4.82
CA PRO A 66 -9.85 4.36 4.45
C PRO A 66 -8.35 4.57 4.67
N GLY A 67 -7.67 5.08 3.65
CA GLY A 67 -6.24 5.27 3.69
C GLY A 67 -5.80 6.54 2.97
N VAL A 68 -4.51 6.69 2.87
CA VAL A 68 -3.83 7.76 2.15
C VAL A 68 -2.47 7.25 1.70
N GLU A 69 -2.04 7.65 0.50
CA GLU A 69 -0.64 7.55 0.10
C GLU A 69 0.02 8.93 0.16
N LEU A 70 1.01 9.06 1.04
CA LEU A 70 1.84 10.26 1.12
C LEU A 70 2.84 10.25 -0.03
N THR A 71 2.64 11.15 -1.00
CA THR A 71 3.37 11.17 -2.26
C THR A 71 4.17 12.47 -2.41
N HIS A 72 5.46 12.36 -2.79
CA HIS A 72 6.37 13.50 -2.95
C HIS A 72 6.49 14.42 -1.72
N VAL A 73 6.25 13.87 -0.53
CA VAL A 73 6.41 14.58 0.74
C VAL A 73 7.90 14.67 1.10
N PRO A 74 8.42 15.82 1.54
CA PRO A 74 9.77 15.91 2.08
C PRO A 74 9.98 14.90 3.23
N PRO A 75 11.11 14.18 3.29
CA PRO A 75 11.35 13.14 4.30
C PRO A 75 11.08 13.61 5.73
N GLU A 76 11.43 14.84 6.07
CA GLU A 76 11.27 15.45 7.39
C GLU A 76 9.80 15.68 7.80
N GLU A 77 8.88 15.64 6.82
CA GLU A 77 7.45 15.87 7.05
C GLU A 77 6.62 14.58 7.07
N ILE A 78 7.17 13.44 6.65
CA ILE A 78 6.44 12.17 6.48
C ILE A 78 5.77 11.76 7.78
N ASP A 79 6.49 11.64 8.88
CA ASP A 79 5.93 11.20 10.16
C ASP A 79 4.80 12.12 10.65
N ARG A 80 4.99 13.44 10.53
CA ARG A 80 3.98 14.43 10.91
C ARG A 80 2.70 14.31 10.08
N LEU A 81 2.82 14.12 8.76
CA LEU A 81 1.66 13.98 7.88
C LEU A 81 0.99 12.62 8.05
N ALA A 82 1.76 11.55 8.26
CA ALA A 82 1.24 10.23 8.59
C ALA A 82 0.42 10.25 9.89
N GLY A 83 0.95 10.89 10.95
CA GLY A 83 0.22 11.09 12.21
C GLY A 83 -1.05 11.93 12.04
N ARG A 84 -1.01 12.94 11.16
CA ARG A 84 -2.20 13.71 10.81
C ARG A 84 -3.24 12.85 10.09
N ALA A 85 -2.83 12.03 9.13
CA ALA A 85 -3.73 11.11 8.43
C ALA A 85 -4.43 10.16 9.41
N ARG A 86 -3.69 9.61 10.39
CA ARG A 86 -4.26 8.80 11.48
C ARG A 86 -5.32 9.57 12.27
N ALA A 87 -5.02 10.80 12.65
CA ALA A 87 -5.96 11.65 13.40
C ALA A 87 -7.23 11.99 12.57
N GLU A 88 -7.12 12.03 11.25
CA GLU A 88 -8.24 12.21 10.32
C GLU A 88 -8.97 10.89 9.96
N GLY A 89 -8.56 9.75 10.55
CA GLY A 89 -9.25 8.47 10.42
C GLY A 89 -8.66 7.49 9.40
N ALA A 90 -7.43 7.73 8.91
CA ALA A 90 -6.74 6.74 8.09
C ALA A 90 -6.51 5.43 8.87
N VAL A 91 -6.98 4.33 8.30
CA VAL A 91 -6.72 2.97 8.79
C VAL A 91 -5.45 2.41 8.16
N VAL A 92 -5.15 2.81 6.93
CA VAL A 92 -3.92 2.45 6.21
C VAL A 92 -3.20 3.73 5.79
N VAL A 93 -1.92 3.84 6.15
CA VAL A 93 -1.04 4.91 5.69
C VAL A 93 0.07 4.31 4.86
N VAL A 94 0.08 4.65 3.59
CA VAL A 94 1.08 4.28 2.59
C VAL A 94 2.01 5.46 2.37
N VAL A 95 3.28 5.19 2.12
CA VAL A 95 4.24 6.20 1.64
C VAL A 95 4.79 5.76 0.30
N HIS A 96 4.73 6.65 -0.68
CA HIS A 96 5.33 6.49 -1.98
C HIS A 96 6.86 6.41 -1.86
N GLY A 97 7.42 5.24 -2.09
CA GLY A 97 8.84 4.98 -1.89
C GLY A 97 9.73 5.48 -3.03
N GLU A 98 11.04 5.32 -2.86
CA GLU A 98 12.08 5.73 -3.82
C GLU A 98 12.10 4.83 -5.06
N THR A 99 11.00 4.80 -5.79
CA THR A 99 10.82 4.03 -7.02
C THR A 99 11.80 4.48 -8.12
N PRO A 100 12.18 3.57 -9.06
CA PRO A 100 13.12 3.93 -10.12
C PRO A 100 12.52 4.76 -11.26
N VAL A 101 11.22 5.04 -11.25
CA VAL A 101 10.50 5.68 -12.37
C VAL A 101 9.96 7.07 -12.06
N GLU A 102 10.08 7.52 -10.82
CA GLU A 102 9.62 8.86 -10.39
C GLU A 102 10.67 9.59 -9.54
N PRO A 103 10.69 10.93 -9.55
CA PRO A 103 11.72 11.73 -8.87
C PRO A 103 11.38 11.91 -7.38
N VAL A 104 11.37 10.84 -6.59
CA VAL A 104 11.15 10.89 -5.15
C VAL A 104 12.40 11.40 -4.43
N ALA A 105 12.20 12.19 -3.38
CA ALA A 105 13.31 12.77 -2.62
C ALA A 105 14.16 11.65 -1.95
N PRO A 106 15.49 11.69 -2.06
CA PRO A 106 16.36 10.76 -1.34
C PRO A 106 16.15 10.84 0.17
N GLY A 107 16.06 9.69 0.85
CA GLY A 107 15.78 9.60 2.28
C GLY A 107 14.31 9.37 2.61
N THR A 108 13.43 9.36 1.61
CA THR A 108 12.00 9.03 1.78
C THR A 108 11.81 7.63 2.37
N ASN A 109 12.49 6.61 1.83
CA ASN A 109 12.40 5.25 2.37
C ASN A 109 12.81 5.21 3.85
N ARG A 110 13.91 5.85 4.20
CA ARG A 110 14.39 5.90 5.59
C ARG A 110 13.38 6.57 6.51
N ALA A 111 12.84 7.72 6.11
CA ALA A 111 11.87 8.45 6.90
C ALA A 111 10.57 7.66 7.08
N ALA A 112 10.09 7.01 6.04
CA ALA A 112 8.91 6.14 6.11
C ALA A 112 9.13 4.95 7.05
N CYS A 113 10.28 4.25 6.93
CA CYS A 113 10.63 3.12 7.78
C CYS A 113 10.81 3.50 9.25
N ALA A 114 11.15 4.75 9.56
CA ALA A 114 11.34 5.26 10.91
C ALA A 114 10.05 5.80 11.55
N SER A 115 8.94 5.88 10.82
CA SER A 115 7.67 6.43 11.31
C SER A 115 6.87 5.42 12.13
N ASP A 116 6.25 5.87 13.23
CA ASP A 116 5.31 5.08 14.02
C ASP A 116 3.88 5.07 13.41
N HIS A 117 3.66 5.83 12.34
CA HIS A 117 2.34 6.06 11.75
C HIS A 117 2.17 5.45 10.35
N VAL A 118 3.24 4.96 9.73
CA VAL A 118 3.24 4.36 8.39
C VAL A 118 3.01 2.85 8.49
N ASP A 119 2.16 2.27 7.63
CA ASP A 119 1.94 0.82 7.55
C ASP A 119 2.69 0.20 6.38
N ILE A 120 2.68 0.86 5.22
CA ILE A 120 3.24 0.32 3.97
C ILE A 120 4.21 1.33 3.37
N LEU A 121 5.41 0.87 3.06
CA LEU A 121 6.31 1.56 2.16
C LEU A 121 6.11 0.98 0.77
N ALA A 122 5.42 1.74 -0.10
CA ALA A 122 5.07 1.32 -1.44
C ALA A 122 6.29 1.34 -2.37
N HIS A 123 6.39 0.35 -3.26
CA HIS A 123 7.39 0.25 -4.33
C HIS A 123 8.76 0.91 -4.01
N PRO A 124 9.45 0.48 -2.95
CA PRO A 124 10.57 1.20 -2.33
C PRO A 124 11.89 1.17 -3.13
N GLY A 125 11.82 0.81 -4.40
CA GLY A 125 12.97 0.83 -5.28
C GLY A 125 14.11 -0.08 -4.80
N LEU A 126 15.32 0.47 -4.71
CA LEU A 126 16.49 -0.23 -4.22
C LEU A 126 16.69 -0.02 -2.70
N ILE A 127 15.66 -0.29 -1.92
CA ILE A 127 15.68 -0.15 -0.46
C ILE A 127 16.92 -0.81 0.15
N THR A 128 17.50 -0.17 1.18
CA THR A 128 18.64 -0.71 1.89
C THR A 128 18.24 -1.78 2.92
N ARG A 129 19.19 -2.65 3.32
CA ARG A 129 18.96 -3.60 4.41
C ARG A 129 18.71 -2.90 5.76
N GLU A 130 19.33 -1.75 5.95
CA GLU A 130 19.18 -0.95 7.17
C GLU A 130 17.76 -0.43 7.30
N ASP A 131 17.23 0.20 6.26
CA ASP A 131 15.87 0.72 6.24
C ASP A 131 14.83 -0.41 6.35
N ALA A 132 15.06 -1.55 5.67
CA ALA A 132 14.18 -2.70 5.77
C ALA A 132 14.17 -3.37 7.17
N ARG A 133 15.29 -3.33 7.92
CA ARG A 133 15.30 -3.78 9.32
C ARG A 133 14.51 -2.84 10.21
N GLU A 134 14.69 -1.53 10.04
CA GLU A 134 13.90 -0.53 10.76
C GLU A 134 12.40 -0.73 10.49
N ALA A 135 12.01 -0.97 9.22
CA ALA A 135 10.63 -1.30 8.86
C ALA A 135 10.15 -2.58 9.58
N ALA A 136 10.97 -3.63 9.61
CA ALA A 136 10.63 -4.89 10.27
C ALA A 136 10.42 -4.69 11.79
N ASP A 137 11.32 -3.95 12.45
CA ASP A 137 11.26 -3.69 13.88
C ASP A 137 10.01 -2.89 14.27
N ARG A 138 9.50 -2.05 13.36
CA ARG A 138 8.27 -1.27 13.51
C ARG A 138 7.02 -1.96 12.95
N GLY A 139 7.17 -3.14 12.33
CA GLY A 139 6.07 -3.88 11.72
C GLY A 139 5.54 -3.29 10.41
N ILE A 140 6.25 -2.32 9.81
CA ILE A 140 5.92 -1.74 8.49
C ILE A 140 6.14 -2.81 7.43
N ALA A 141 5.23 -2.89 6.44
CA ALA A 141 5.37 -3.79 5.32
C ALA A 141 6.03 -3.12 4.11
N LEU A 142 6.80 -3.90 3.35
CA LEU A 142 7.32 -3.49 2.04
C LEU A 142 6.42 -4.05 0.94
N GLU A 143 6.09 -3.21 -0.02
CA GLU A 143 5.19 -3.58 -1.11
C GLU A 143 5.91 -4.28 -2.27
N LEU A 144 5.29 -5.33 -2.77
CA LEU A 144 5.48 -5.87 -4.11
C LEU A 144 4.30 -5.40 -4.97
N THR A 145 4.56 -4.55 -5.95
CA THR A 145 3.50 -3.94 -6.76
C THR A 145 3.37 -4.58 -8.13
N SER A 146 2.16 -4.57 -8.71
CA SER A 146 1.96 -4.87 -10.14
C SER A 146 2.17 -3.67 -11.06
N ARG A 147 2.21 -2.45 -10.50
CA ARG A 147 2.30 -1.19 -11.25
C ARG A 147 3.48 -1.16 -12.21
N GLY A 148 3.21 -0.88 -13.47
CA GLY A 148 4.22 -0.85 -14.52
C GLY A 148 5.32 0.17 -14.26
N GLY A 149 6.58 -0.27 -14.34
CA GLY A 149 7.74 0.56 -14.03
C GLY A 149 8.18 0.45 -12.57
N HIS A 150 7.28 0.61 -11.61
CA HIS A 150 7.56 0.45 -10.18
C HIS A 150 7.95 -0.98 -9.82
N ASN A 151 7.32 -1.96 -10.48
CA ASN A 151 7.57 -3.40 -10.28
C ASN A 151 8.97 -3.89 -10.69
N ARG A 152 9.78 -3.04 -11.33
CA ARG A 152 11.14 -3.40 -11.80
C ARG A 152 12.06 -3.84 -10.68
N THR A 153 11.80 -3.40 -9.46
CA THR A 153 12.61 -3.68 -8.28
C THR A 153 11.99 -4.71 -7.33
N ASN A 154 10.84 -5.29 -7.65
CA ASN A 154 10.16 -6.28 -6.80
C ASN A 154 11.10 -7.41 -6.34
N GLY A 155 11.96 -7.92 -7.22
CA GLY A 155 12.93 -8.98 -6.86
C GLY A 155 13.99 -8.52 -5.85
N HIS A 156 14.42 -7.26 -5.91
CA HIS A 156 15.31 -6.68 -4.90
C HIS A 156 14.57 -6.54 -3.56
N VAL A 157 13.37 -5.98 -3.57
CA VAL A 157 12.53 -5.78 -2.38
C VAL A 157 12.25 -7.12 -1.69
N ALA A 158 11.81 -8.13 -2.45
CA ALA A 158 11.54 -9.47 -1.93
C ALA A 158 12.79 -10.08 -1.25
N ARG A 159 13.95 -10.01 -1.91
CA ARG A 159 15.21 -10.52 -1.35
C ARG A 159 15.59 -9.81 -0.05
N ILE A 160 15.54 -8.47 -0.02
CA ILE A 160 15.86 -7.69 1.18
C ILE A 160 14.89 -8.00 2.32
N ALA A 161 13.58 -8.08 2.03
CA ALA A 161 12.57 -8.42 3.02
C ALA A 161 12.82 -9.80 3.65
N LEU A 162 13.11 -10.83 2.83
CA LEU A 162 13.45 -12.17 3.34
C LEU A 162 14.73 -12.18 4.20
N GLU A 163 15.75 -11.40 3.82
CA GLU A 163 17.02 -11.30 4.56
C GLU A 163 16.86 -10.57 5.91
N THR A 164 15.90 -9.66 6.03
CA THR A 164 15.68 -8.82 7.22
C THR A 164 14.51 -9.27 8.09
N GLY A 165 13.69 -10.20 7.59
CA GLY A 165 12.44 -10.60 8.24
C GLY A 165 11.34 -9.54 8.13
N CYS A 166 11.51 -8.56 7.23
CA CYS A 166 10.48 -7.55 6.99
C CYS A 166 9.27 -8.16 6.30
N ARG A 167 8.07 -7.72 6.71
CA ARG A 167 6.82 -8.14 6.12
C ARG A 167 6.71 -7.68 4.66
N LEU A 168 6.12 -8.53 3.83
CA LEU A 168 5.73 -8.17 2.46
C LEU A 168 4.22 -8.11 2.34
N VAL A 169 3.75 -7.17 1.53
CA VAL A 169 2.39 -7.12 0.99
C VAL A 169 2.45 -7.15 -0.54
N VAL A 170 1.33 -7.51 -1.18
CA VAL A 170 1.20 -7.46 -2.64
C VAL A 170 -0.03 -6.66 -3.00
N ASP A 171 0.19 -5.52 -3.62
CA ASP A 171 -0.86 -4.56 -3.98
C ASP A 171 -0.76 -4.18 -5.45
N SER A 172 -1.85 -3.63 -5.99
CA SER A 172 -1.90 -3.30 -7.42
C SER A 172 -1.36 -1.91 -7.73
N ASP A 173 -1.52 -0.98 -6.80
CA ASP A 173 -1.35 0.45 -7.09
C ASP A 173 -2.24 0.85 -8.27
N ALA A 174 -3.51 0.38 -8.21
CA ALA A 174 -4.45 0.49 -9.31
C ALA A 174 -4.98 1.91 -9.45
N HIS A 175 -4.89 2.45 -10.68
CA HIS A 175 -5.45 3.75 -11.08
C HIS A 175 -6.59 3.59 -12.08
N ALA A 176 -6.64 2.45 -12.79
CA ALA A 176 -7.61 2.17 -13.83
C ALA A 176 -8.20 0.76 -13.70
N PRO A 177 -9.33 0.47 -14.36
CA PRO A 177 -9.94 -0.88 -14.31
C PRO A 177 -9.02 -2.01 -14.73
N HIS A 178 -8.08 -1.76 -15.62
CA HIS A 178 -7.16 -2.78 -16.13
C HIS A 178 -5.96 -3.04 -15.22
N ASP A 179 -5.75 -2.22 -14.18
CA ASP A 179 -4.71 -2.43 -13.17
C ASP A 179 -5.14 -3.43 -12.09
N LEU A 180 -6.46 -3.69 -11.98
CA LEU A 180 -7.00 -4.58 -10.96
C LEU A 180 -6.56 -6.03 -11.20
N MET A 181 -5.92 -6.62 -10.21
CA MET A 181 -5.37 -7.96 -10.32
C MET A 181 -6.41 -9.05 -10.08
N THR A 182 -6.37 -10.11 -10.88
CA THR A 182 -6.98 -11.39 -10.53
C THR A 182 -6.10 -12.13 -9.50
N GLU A 183 -6.63 -13.18 -8.87
CA GLU A 183 -5.84 -14.04 -7.98
C GLU A 183 -4.58 -14.59 -8.66
N SER A 184 -4.71 -15.06 -9.90
CA SER A 184 -3.57 -15.57 -10.68
C SER A 184 -2.54 -14.47 -11.03
N ALA A 185 -2.99 -13.24 -11.26
CA ALA A 185 -2.07 -12.11 -11.49
C ALA A 185 -1.30 -11.75 -10.22
N ARG A 186 -1.94 -11.77 -9.04
CA ARG A 186 -1.27 -11.56 -7.75
C ARG A 186 -0.20 -12.62 -7.49
N GLU A 187 -0.54 -13.91 -7.73
CA GLU A 187 0.43 -15.00 -7.61
C GLU A 187 1.62 -14.80 -8.57
N LEU A 188 1.35 -14.35 -9.80
CA LEU A 188 2.40 -14.06 -10.77
C LEU A 188 3.35 -12.94 -10.29
N VAL A 189 2.84 -11.89 -9.67
CA VAL A 189 3.66 -10.79 -9.11
C VAL A 189 4.60 -11.31 -8.04
N VAL A 190 4.09 -12.02 -7.03
CA VAL A 190 4.92 -12.50 -5.91
C VAL A 190 5.90 -13.59 -6.35
N ARG A 191 5.48 -14.51 -7.23
CA ARG A 191 6.36 -15.54 -7.79
C ARG A 191 7.41 -14.94 -8.73
N GLY A 192 7.01 -13.94 -9.52
CA GLY A 192 7.91 -13.17 -10.40
C GLY A 192 8.96 -12.37 -9.63
N ALA A 193 8.67 -11.96 -8.40
CA ALA A 193 9.62 -11.34 -7.48
C ALA A 193 10.66 -12.34 -6.92
N GLY A 194 10.54 -13.64 -7.21
CA GLY A 194 11.49 -14.68 -6.79
C GLY A 194 11.10 -15.42 -5.51
N LEU A 195 9.89 -15.19 -4.98
CA LEU A 195 9.40 -15.94 -3.82
C LEU A 195 9.07 -17.39 -4.22
N ASP A 196 9.45 -18.35 -3.37
CA ASP A 196 9.02 -19.73 -3.53
C ASP A 196 7.50 -19.88 -3.24
N ALA A 197 6.94 -21.07 -3.46
CA ALA A 197 5.50 -21.28 -3.31
C ALA A 197 5.01 -21.05 -1.86
N ARG A 198 5.85 -21.30 -0.86
CA ARG A 198 5.51 -21.11 0.55
C ARG A 198 5.52 -19.62 0.89
N ALA A 199 6.60 -18.92 0.61
CA ALA A 199 6.73 -17.50 0.88
C ALA A 199 5.68 -16.68 0.09
N ALA A 200 5.36 -17.08 -1.15
CA ALA A 200 4.31 -16.45 -1.93
C ALA A 200 2.94 -16.56 -1.24
N ARG A 201 2.59 -17.73 -0.68
CA ARG A 201 1.34 -17.91 0.07
C ARG A 201 1.31 -17.07 1.34
N GLU A 202 2.40 -17.00 2.09
CA GLU A 202 2.51 -16.16 3.29
C GLU A 202 2.19 -14.69 3.01
N VAL A 203 2.56 -14.19 1.81
CA VAL A 203 2.23 -12.83 1.36
C VAL A 203 0.78 -12.72 0.90
N ILE A 204 0.31 -13.66 0.05
CA ILE A 204 -1.03 -13.60 -0.56
C ILE A 204 -2.14 -13.80 0.49
N ASP A 205 -1.92 -14.70 1.45
CA ASP A 205 -2.90 -15.10 2.47
C ASP A 205 -2.75 -14.30 3.78
N LEU A 206 -2.03 -13.18 3.77
CA LEU A 206 -1.83 -12.34 4.95
C LEU A 206 -3.18 -11.92 5.56
N ASN A 207 -3.33 -12.14 6.86
CA ASN A 207 -4.49 -11.65 7.61
C ASN A 207 -4.33 -10.15 7.90
N ILE A 208 -4.88 -9.34 7.01
CA ILE A 208 -4.78 -7.88 7.06
C ILE A 208 -5.40 -7.32 8.35
N ALA A 209 -6.59 -7.81 8.71
CA ALA A 209 -7.28 -7.31 9.90
C ALA A 209 -6.50 -7.57 11.20
N GLU A 210 -5.78 -8.68 11.29
CA GLU A 210 -4.92 -9.01 12.43
C GLU A 210 -3.65 -8.17 12.42
N TRP A 211 -3.02 -8.07 11.25
CA TRP A 211 -1.81 -7.26 11.11
C TRP A 211 -2.07 -5.79 11.45
N LEU A 212 -3.09 -5.17 10.90
CA LEU A 212 -3.40 -3.75 11.17
C LEU A 212 -3.77 -3.47 12.64
N LYS A 213 -4.30 -4.46 13.37
CA LYS A 213 -4.55 -4.33 14.82
C LYS A 213 -3.28 -4.39 15.66
N SER A 214 -2.21 -4.97 15.12
CA SER A 214 -0.92 -5.10 15.79
C SER A 214 -0.01 -3.90 15.57
N ARG A 215 -0.46 -2.93 14.78
CA ARG A 215 0.23 -1.68 14.41
C ARG A 215 -0.02 -0.53 15.36
#